data_da52e1307dbf6d6d3eef5e27390bd249
#
_entry.id   da52e1307dbf6d6d3eef5e27390bd249
#
_cell.length_a   1.000
_cell.length_b   1.000
_cell.length_c   1.000
_cell.angle_alpha   90.00
_cell.angle_beta   90.00
_cell.angle_gamma   90.00
#
_symmetry.space_group_name_H-M   'P 1'
#
loop_
_entity.id
_entity.type
_entity.pdbx_description
1 polymer ?
#
loop_
_entity_poly.entity_id
_entity_poly.type
_entity_poly.pdbx_seq_one_letter_code
_entity_poly.pdbx_strand_id
1 'polypeptide(L)'
;KAIRRQRQMCIRDSLCTITTAGFDKTLPCYQLRTVAIEVLNGLKIDDEMFIAIYSLDADDDWRDEKNWVKCAPNLDITVTSKYIRGQVQQAINNPADEVGVKTKTLNLWCDSSNVWLPEDYIIKCSKEVDLNKFAGMDCYAGVDLAATSDLTAVAYLVVQDGTYYFKTHYYLPESALKLSLIHI
;
A
#
# COMPACT_ATOMS: atom_id res chain seq x y z
N LYS A 1 -17.17 -11.37 -16.66
CA LYS A 1 -18.27 -11.17 -17.66
C LYS A 1 -19.39 -12.23 -17.53
N ALA A 2 -19.10 -13.51 -17.26
CA ALA A 2 -20.11 -14.57 -17.11
C ALA A 2 -20.99 -14.35 -15.85
N ILE A 3 -20.43 -13.96 -14.72
CA ILE A 3 -21.14 -13.75 -13.45
C ILE A 3 -22.12 -12.57 -13.53
N ARG A 4 -21.79 -11.48 -14.26
CA ARG A 4 -22.72 -10.37 -14.49
C ARG A 4 -23.92 -10.76 -15.35
N ARG A 5 -23.77 -11.69 -16.30
CA ARG A 5 -24.90 -12.18 -17.12
C ARG A 5 -25.84 -13.07 -16.32
N GLN A 6 -25.34 -13.85 -15.40
CA GLN A 6 -26.15 -14.71 -14.53
C GLN A 6 -27.04 -13.87 -13.59
N ARG A 7 -26.55 -12.72 -13.11
CA ARG A 7 -27.29 -11.78 -12.26
C ARG A 7 -28.55 -11.17 -12.92
N GLN A 8 -28.57 -11.13 -14.25
CA GLN A 8 -29.75 -10.63 -15.00
C GLN A 8 -30.84 -11.68 -15.23
N MET A 9 -30.58 -12.96 -14.95
CA MET A 9 -31.54 -14.04 -15.22
C MET A 9 -32.42 -14.42 -14.03
N CYS A 10 -32.04 -14.07 -12.80
CA CYS A 10 -32.78 -14.46 -11.59
C CYS A 10 -33.13 -13.24 -10.75
N ILE A 11 -34.42 -12.99 -10.57
CA ILE A 11 -34.95 -11.84 -9.80
C ILE A 11 -34.64 -11.94 -8.30
N ARG A 12 -34.11 -13.08 -7.81
CA ARG A 12 -33.82 -13.35 -6.39
C ARG A 12 -32.41 -13.83 -6.10
N ASP A 13 -31.48 -13.57 -7.01
CA ASP A 13 -30.09 -13.95 -6.78
C ASP A 13 -29.37 -12.91 -5.92
N SER A 14 -28.57 -13.41 -5.00
CA SER A 14 -27.60 -12.59 -4.27
C SER A 14 -26.18 -13.07 -4.60
N LEU A 15 -25.25 -12.13 -4.78
CA LEU A 15 -23.82 -12.40 -4.93
C LEU A 15 -23.12 -11.99 -3.62
N CYS A 16 -22.55 -12.97 -2.93
CA CYS A 16 -21.72 -12.71 -1.75
C CYS A 16 -20.25 -12.80 -2.14
N THR A 17 -19.51 -11.72 -1.93
CA THR A 17 -18.05 -11.66 -2.14
C THR A 17 -17.36 -11.57 -0.80
N ILE A 18 -16.49 -12.54 -0.50
CA ILE A 18 -15.68 -12.58 0.72
C ILE A 18 -14.22 -12.60 0.29
N THR A 19 -13.41 -11.69 0.83
CA THR A 19 -12.00 -11.59 0.48
C THR A 19 -11.19 -10.95 1.61
N THR A 20 -9.89 -11.19 1.62
CA THR A 20 -8.92 -10.41 2.40
C THR A 20 -8.33 -9.30 1.53
N ALA A 21 -7.56 -8.41 2.15
CA ALA A 21 -6.79 -7.40 1.42
C ALA A 21 -5.72 -8.02 0.52
N GLY A 22 -5.18 -7.22 -0.37
CA GLY A 22 -4.15 -7.59 -1.32
C GLY A 22 -3.09 -6.51 -1.46
N PHE A 23 -2.29 -6.63 -2.50
CA PHE A 23 -1.19 -5.70 -2.80
C PHE A 23 -1.32 -5.03 -4.17
N ASP A 24 -2.35 -5.37 -4.95
CA ASP A 24 -2.62 -4.77 -6.26
C ASP A 24 -3.94 -3.99 -6.22
N LYS A 25 -3.80 -2.67 -6.14
CA LYS A 25 -4.92 -1.73 -6.08
C LYS A 25 -5.58 -1.49 -7.45
N THR A 26 -5.04 -2.04 -8.52
CA THR A 26 -5.62 -1.95 -9.87
C THR A 26 -6.67 -3.02 -10.14
N LEU A 27 -6.68 -4.08 -9.33
CA LEU A 27 -7.57 -5.22 -9.51
C LEU A 27 -9.02 -4.93 -9.09
N PRO A 28 -10.00 -5.66 -9.67
CA PRO A 28 -11.42 -5.44 -9.42
C PRO A 28 -11.85 -5.49 -7.96
N CYS A 29 -11.14 -6.25 -7.12
CA CYS A 29 -11.46 -6.37 -5.69
C CYS A 29 -11.23 -5.03 -4.96
N TYR A 30 -10.11 -4.35 -5.23
CA TYR A 30 -9.85 -3.03 -4.66
C TYR A 30 -10.82 -1.97 -5.18
N GLN A 31 -11.15 -2.02 -6.47
CA GLN A 31 -12.14 -1.12 -7.06
C GLN A 31 -13.52 -1.30 -6.41
N LEU A 32 -13.93 -2.56 -6.17
CA LEU A 32 -15.18 -2.85 -5.48
C LEU A 32 -15.16 -2.31 -4.03
N ARG A 33 -14.03 -2.47 -3.32
CA ARG A 33 -13.84 -1.91 -1.98
C ARG A 33 -13.94 -0.38 -1.99
N THR A 34 -13.38 0.29 -2.98
CA THR A 34 -13.48 1.75 -3.10
C THR A 34 -14.92 2.20 -3.24
N VAL A 35 -15.69 1.57 -4.13
CA VAL A 35 -17.13 1.84 -4.27
C VAL A 35 -17.87 1.55 -2.97
N ALA A 36 -17.55 0.46 -2.28
CA ALA A 36 -18.15 0.10 -1.02
C ALA A 36 -17.91 1.16 0.07
N ILE A 37 -16.70 1.71 0.16
CA ILE A 37 -16.37 2.80 1.09
C ILE A 37 -17.15 4.08 0.74
N GLU A 38 -17.29 4.41 -0.55
CA GLU A 38 -18.07 5.57 -0.98
C GLU A 38 -19.55 5.44 -0.58
N VAL A 39 -20.13 4.23 -0.65
CA VAL A 39 -21.48 3.95 -0.18
C VAL A 39 -21.58 4.07 1.34
N LEU A 40 -20.65 3.48 2.08
CA LEU A 40 -20.63 3.58 3.56
C LEU A 40 -20.48 5.02 4.05
N ASN A 41 -19.76 5.85 3.32
CA ASN A 41 -19.57 7.28 3.63
C ASN A 41 -20.73 8.17 3.11
N GLY A 42 -21.74 7.59 2.48
CA GLY A 42 -22.88 8.33 1.94
C GLY A 42 -22.58 9.14 0.68
N LEU A 43 -21.41 8.92 0.04
CA LEU A 43 -21.04 9.59 -1.20
C LEU A 43 -21.73 8.95 -2.42
N LYS A 44 -22.15 7.70 -2.28
CA LYS A 44 -22.98 6.97 -3.26
C LYS A 44 -24.14 6.30 -2.56
N ILE A 45 -25.27 6.18 -3.25
CA ILE A 45 -26.46 5.49 -2.76
C ILE A 45 -26.55 4.15 -3.50
N ASP A 46 -26.55 3.05 -2.76
CA ASP A 46 -26.81 1.70 -3.27
C ASP A 46 -27.46 0.87 -2.16
N ASP A 47 -28.79 0.84 -2.15
CA ASP A 47 -29.58 0.14 -1.13
C ASP A 47 -29.60 -1.39 -1.32
N GLU A 48 -29.08 -1.88 -2.46
CA GLU A 48 -28.97 -3.32 -2.75
C GLU A 48 -27.63 -3.91 -2.30
N MET A 49 -26.66 -3.06 -1.91
CA MET A 49 -25.32 -3.47 -1.51
C MET A 49 -25.19 -3.57 0.01
N PHE A 50 -25.13 -4.79 0.54
CA PHE A 50 -24.69 -5.01 1.92
C PHE A 50 -23.16 -4.99 2.00
N ILE A 51 -22.60 -4.18 2.91
CA ILE A 51 -21.16 -3.97 3.03
C ILE A 51 -20.70 -4.17 4.46
N ALA A 52 -19.67 -4.99 4.66
CA ALA A 52 -18.95 -5.12 5.92
C ALA A 52 -17.44 -5.13 5.63
N ILE A 53 -16.69 -4.19 6.19
CA ILE A 53 -15.25 -4.06 6.04
C ILE A 53 -14.62 -4.09 7.42
N TYR A 54 -13.79 -5.10 7.68
CA TYR A 54 -13.01 -5.25 8.89
C TYR A 54 -11.53 -5.09 8.54
N SER A 55 -10.96 -3.94 8.85
CA SER A 55 -9.60 -3.57 8.50
C SER A 55 -9.07 -2.59 9.54
N LEU A 56 -7.76 -2.50 9.69
CA LEU A 56 -7.15 -1.38 10.39
C LEU A 56 -7.34 -0.09 9.58
N ASP A 57 -7.36 1.04 10.26
CA ASP A 57 -7.34 2.36 9.63
C ASP A 57 -5.92 2.70 9.13
N ALA A 58 -5.81 3.69 8.25
CA ALA A 58 -4.54 4.05 7.63
C ALA A 58 -3.50 4.57 8.66
N ASP A 59 -3.98 5.22 9.73
CA ASP A 59 -3.15 5.81 10.77
C ASP A 59 -2.89 4.87 11.96
N ASP A 60 -3.47 3.65 11.95
CA ASP A 60 -3.28 2.68 13.01
C ASP A 60 -1.89 2.02 12.92
N ASP A 61 -1.19 1.97 14.04
CA ASP A 61 -0.02 1.08 14.13
C ASP A 61 -0.50 -0.38 14.13
N TRP A 62 -0.12 -1.12 13.09
CA TRP A 62 -0.45 -2.52 12.91
C TRP A 62 0.17 -3.45 13.96
N ARG A 63 1.16 -2.97 14.71
CA ARG A 63 1.84 -3.68 15.79
C ARG A 63 1.11 -3.54 17.13
N ASP A 64 0.24 -2.52 17.27
CA ASP A 64 -0.50 -2.30 18.52
C ASP A 64 -1.71 -3.23 18.60
N GLU A 65 -1.71 -4.11 19.61
CA GLU A 65 -2.76 -5.10 19.87
C GLU A 65 -4.16 -4.49 20.01
N LYS A 66 -4.24 -3.24 20.51
CA LYS A 66 -5.53 -2.54 20.69
C LYS A 66 -6.27 -2.33 19.38
N ASN A 67 -5.54 -2.25 18.27
CA ASN A 67 -6.10 -2.00 16.96
C ASN A 67 -6.66 -3.28 16.32
N TRP A 68 -6.19 -4.47 16.74
CA TRP A 68 -6.52 -5.73 16.07
C TRP A 68 -8.00 -6.10 16.10
N VAL A 69 -8.76 -5.61 17.06
CA VAL A 69 -10.23 -5.80 17.11
C VAL A 69 -10.93 -5.23 15.88
N LYS A 70 -10.36 -4.21 15.23
CA LYS A 70 -10.92 -3.61 14.02
C LYS A 70 -10.89 -4.55 12.83
N CYS A 71 -9.82 -5.36 12.69
CA CYS A 71 -9.68 -6.33 11.61
C CYS A 71 -10.16 -7.74 12.00
N ALA A 72 -10.25 -8.04 13.29
CA ALA A 72 -10.68 -9.32 13.82
C ALA A 72 -11.83 -9.13 14.83
N PRO A 73 -13.08 -8.95 14.37
CA PRO A 73 -14.24 -8.70 15.27
C PRO A 73 -14.50 -9.85 16.24
N ASN A 74 -14.02 -11.07 15.93
CA ASN A 74 -14.09 -12.25 16.79
C ASN A 74 -12.78 -12.51 17.55
N LEU A 75 -12.00 -11.46 17.83
CA LEU A 75 -10.77 -11.56 18.59
C LEU A 75 -11.03 -12.17 19.96
N ASP A 76 -10.20 -13.15 20.35
CA ASP A 76 -10.29 -13.97 21.55
C ASP A 76 -11.57 -14.82 21.70
N ILE A 77 -12.38 -14.90 20.62
CA ILE A 77 -13.50 -15.86 20.50
C ILE A 77 -13.10 -17.00 19.55
N THR A 78 -12.73 -16.67 18.31
CA THR A 78 -12.31 -17.64 17.28
C THR A 78 -10.86 -17.48 16.88
N VAL A 79 -10.35 -16.25 16.88
CA VAL A 79 -8.94 -15.92 16.60
C VAL A 79 -8.34 -15.34 17.87
N THR A 80 -7.29 -15.97 18.40
CA THR A 80 -6.69 -15.53 19.66
C THR A 80 -5.70 -14.39 19.44
N SER A 81 -5.65 -13.44 20.37
CA SER A 81 -4.61 -12.38 20.41
C SER A 81 -3.21 -12.95 20.38
N LYS A 82 -3.00 -14.11 21.03
CA LYS A 82 -1.72 -14.84 21.01
C LYS A 82 -1.32 -15.24 19.57
N TYR A 83 -2.27 -15.69 18.75
CA TYR A 83 -1.99 -16.06 17.36
C TYR A 83 -1.57 -14.84 16.55
N ILE A 84 -2.34 -13.75 16.61
CA ILE A 84 -2.03 -12.51 15.87
C ILE A 84 -0.68 -11.95 16.31
N ARG A 85 -0.39 -11.93 17.63
CA ARG A 85 0.90 -11.51 18.17
C ARG A 85 2.06 -12.31 17.58
N GLY A 86 1.91 -13.63 17.45
CA GLY A 86 2.91 -14.51 16.84
C GLY A 86 3.16 -14.14 15.38
N GLN A 87 2.11 -13.89 14.60
CA GLN A 87 2.22 -13.47 13.19
C GLN A 87 2.89 -12.08 13.06
N VAL A 88 2.48 -11.12 13.89
CA VAL A 88 3.07 -9.78 13.91
C VAL A 88 4.54 -9.85 14.30
N GLN A 89 4.90 -10.62 15.32
CA GLN A 89 6.29 -10.79 15.73
C GLN A 89 7.15 -11.44 14.65
N GLN A 90 6.60 -12.42 13.94
CA GLN A 90 7.27 -13.04 12.79
C GLN A 90 7.54 -12.01 11.69
N ALA A 91 6.56 -11.17 11.37
CA ALA A 91 6.71 -10.11 10.36
C ALA A 91 7.73 -9.04 10.79
N ILE A 92 7.80 -8.70 12.07
CA ILE A 92 8.82 -7.78 12.60
C ILE A 92 10.23 -8.36 12.45
N ASN A 93 10.38 -9.66 12.73
CA ASN A 93 11.66 -10.35 12.64
C ASN A 93 12.09 -10.65 11.19
N ASN A 94 11.12 -10.85 10.30
CA ASN A 94 11.35 -11.16 8.90
C ASN A 94 10.50 -10.24 8.01
N PRO A 95 11.07 -9.14 7.47
CA PRO A 95 10.34 -8.20 6.62
C PRO A 95 9.68 -8.83 5.38
N ALA A 96 10.18 -9.96 4.89
CA ALA A 96 9.57 -10.66 3.77
C ALA A 96 8.15 -11.18 4.08
N ASP A 97 7.84 -11.45 5.35
CA ASP A 97 6.52 -11.93 5.79
C ASP A 97 5.54 -10.76 6.08
N GLU A 98 6.02 -9.53 6.16
CA GLU A 98 5.24 -8.36 6.58
C GLU A 98 4.00 -8.15 5.72
N VAL A 99 4.16 -8.17 4.40
CA VAL A 99 3.04 -8.00 3.46
C VAL A 99 1.99 -9.10 3.62
N GLY A 100 2.45 -10.34 3.83
CA GLY A 100 1.57 -11.48 4.06
C GLY A 100 0.73 -11.31 5.32
N VAL A 101 1.33 -10.87 6.42
CA VAL A 101 0.64 -10.64 7.69
C VAL A 101 -0.30 -9.43 7.59
N LYS A 102 0.15 -8.32 7.02
CA LYS A 102 -0.69 -7.13 6.80
C LYS A 102 -1.92 -7.44 5.96
N THR A 103 -1.77 -8.16 4.85
CA THR A 103 -2.88 -8.43 3.94
C THR A 103 -3.83 -9.51 4.43
N LYS A 104 -3.30 -10.64 4.93
CA LYS A 104 -4.11 -11.82 5.27
C LYS A 104 -4.61 -11.83 6.70
N THR A 105 -3.82 -11.28 7.65
CA THR A 105 -4.17 -11.32 9.08
C THR A 105 -4.82 -10.02 9.53
N LEU A 106 -4.29 -8.87 9.09
CA LEU A 106 -4.75 -7.55 9.52
C LEU A 106 -5.63 -6.84 8.49
N ASN A 107 -5.85 -7.46 7.34
CA ASN A 107 -6.70 -6.99 6.25
C ASN A 107 -6.32 -5.58 5.73
N LEU A 108 -5.02 -5.27 5.76
CA LEU A 108 -4.45 -4.02 5.25
C LEU A 108 -4.03 -4.17 3.80
N TRP A 109 -4.42 -3.24 2.96
CA TRP A 109 -3.94 -3.17 1.58
C TRP A 109 -2.52 -2.61 1.54
N CYS A 110 -1.62 -3.32 0.84
CA CYS A 110 -0.24 -2.94 0.61
C CYS A 110 -0.04 -2.50 -0.85
N ASP A 111 1.01 -1.74 -1.12
CA ASP A 111 1.32 -1.26 -2.48
C ASP A 111 2.26 -2.20 -3.25
N SER A 112 2.81 -3.21 -2.59
CA SER A 112 3.74 -4.18 -3.17
C SER A 112 3.58 -5.55 -2.54
N SER A 113 3.86 -6.60 -3.32
CA SER A 113 3.89 -7.99 -2.82
C SER A 113 5.13 -8.31 -2.00
N ASN A 114 6.21 -7.55 -2.18
CA ASN A 114 7.47 -7.71 -1.48
C ASN A 114 7.98 -6.37 -0.98
N VAL A 115 8.34 -6.31 0.28
CA VAL A 115 9.01 -5.16 0.87
C VAL A 115 10.51 -5.43 0.86
N TRP A 116 11.25 -4.67 0.03
CA TRP A 116 12.72 -4.72 0.03
C TRP A 116 13.30 -4.06 1.28
N LEU A 117 12.74 -2.89 1.66
CA LEU A 117 13.11 -2.16 2.87
C LEU A 117 11.83 -1.81 3.66
N PRO A 118 11.80 -2.05 4.98
CA PRO A 118 10.71 -1.60 5.82
C PRO A 118 10.50 -0.09 5.71
N GLU A 119 9.24 0.33 5.65
CA GLU A 119 8.85 1.74 5.50
C GLU A 119 9.45 2.63 6.59
N ASP A 120 9.53 2.12 7.82
CA ASP A 120 10.14 2.81 8.97
C ASP A 120 11.60 3.22 8.70
N TYR A 121 12.36 2.40 7.96
CA TYR A 121 13.74 2.73 7.60
C TYR A 121 13.80 3.82 6.52
N ILE A 122 12.89 3.75 5.55
CA ILE A 122 12.77 4.76 4.50
C ILE A 122 12.43 6.11 5.12
N ILE A 123 11.41 6.14 6.01
CA ILE A 123 10.99 7.37 6.71
C ILE A 123 12.13 7.94 7.58
N LYS A 124 12.85 7.10 8.33
CA LYS A 124 13.99 7.53 9.15
C LYS A 124 15.13 8.12 8.34
N CYS A 125 15.33 7.61 7.12
CA CYS A 125 16.35 8.11 6.17
C CYS A 125 15.85 9.29 5.34
N SER A 126 14.54 9.57 5.30
CA SER A 126 13.92 10.62 4.49
C SER A 126 14.14 11.99 5.13
N LYS A 127 15.33 12.57 4.91
CA LYS A 127 15.69 13.92 5.33
C LYS A 127 16.02 14.75 4.12
N GLU A 128 15.73 16.03 4.19
CA GLU A 128 16.15 16.96 3.13
C GLU A 128 17.68 17.07 3.11
N VAL A 129 18.28 16.77 1.95
CA VAL A 129 19.71 16.83 1.74
C VAL A 129 20.03 18.08 0.90
N ASP A 130 20.77 19.02 1.48
CA ASP A 130 21.33 20.16 0.76
C ASP A 130 22.74 19.79 0.26
N LEU A 131 22.83 19.52 -1.03
CA LEU A 131 24.09 19.13 -1.68
C LEU A 131 25.16 20.23 -1.64
N ASN A 132 24.77 21.52 -1.48
CA ASN A 132 25.74 22.61 -1.42
C ASN A 132 26.67 22.52 -0.19
N LYS A 133 26.22 21.86 0.86
CA LYS A 133 27.03 21.61 2.07
C LYS A 133 28.23 20.70 1.82
N PHE A 134 28.21 19.97 0.71
CA PHE A 134 29.25 19.01 0.33
C PHE A 134 30.11 19.52 -0.83
N ALA A 135 30.08 20.85 -1.09
CA ALA A 135 30.89 21.43 -2.16
C ALA A 135 32.40 21.16 -1.97
N GLY A 136 33.04 20.60 -3.02
CA GLY A 136 34.42 20.21 -2.97
C GLY A 136 34.70 18.78 -2.48
N MET A 137 33.68 18.01 -2.14
CA MET A 137 33.78 16.60 -1.81
C MET A 137 33.54 15.73 -3.06
N ASP A 138 34.04 14.50 -3.02
CA ASP A 138 33.78 13.51 -4.07
C ASP A 138 32.29 13.17 -4.10
N CYS A 139 31.70 13.21 -5.30
CA CYS A 139 30.29 12.88 -5.53
C CYS A 139 30.18 11.78 -6.58
N TYR A 140 29.42 10.77 -6.28
CA TYR A 140 29.05 9.71 -7.22
C TYR A 140 27.69 10.01 -7.82
N ALA A 141 27.57 9.88 -9.14
CA ALA A 141 26.30 10.09 -9.83
C ALA A 141 25.83 8.81 -10.53
N GLY A 142 24.58 8.43 -10.30
CA GLY A 142 23.88 7.37 -11.04
C GLY A 142 22.79 8.00 -11.91
N VAL A 143 22.70 7.54 -13.16
CA VAL A 143 21.72 8.06 -14.12
C VAL A 143 20.94 6.89 -14.70
N ASP A 144 19.61 6.95 -14.59
CA ASP A 144 18.68 6.05 -15.26
C ASP A 144 17.88 6.83 -16.29
N LEU A 145 18.08 6.48 -17.56
CA LEU A 145 17.48 7.20 -18.69
C LEU A 145 16.30 6.42 -19.26
N ALA A 146 15.16 7.07 -19.31
CA ALA A 146 13.98 6.55 -19.98
C ALA A 146 13.95 6.95 -21.46
N ALA A 147 13.57 6.00 -22.32
CA ALA A 147 13.54 6.23 -23.77
C ALA A 147 12.28 6.97 -24.27
N THR A 148 11.14 6.86 -23.58
CA THR A 148 9.84 7.37 -24.12
C THR A 148 8.93 7.99 -23.08
N SER A 149 8.25 7.19 -22.25
CA SER A 149 7.18 7.65 -21.36
C SER A 149 7.47 7.41 -19.89
N ASP A 150 8.61 6.83 -19.60
CA ASP A 150 9.02 6.47 -18.26
C ASP A 150 9.81 7.60 -17.58
N LEU A 151 10.08 7.45 -16.30
CA LEU A 151 10.76 8.42 -15.45
C LEU A 151 12.27 8.34 -15.65
N THR A 152 12.93 9.46 -15.98
CA THR A 152 14.38 9.57 -15.91
C THR A 152 14.78 10.00 -14.50
N ALA A 153 15.77 9.35 -13.92
CA ALA A 153 16.29 9.69 -12.59
C ALA A 153 17.79 9.97 -12.62
N VAL A 154 18.21 11.00 -11.89
CA VAL A 154 19.62 11.30 -11.62
C VAL A 154 19.83 11.34 -10.12
N ALA A 155 20.57 10.38 -9.59
CA ALA A 155 20.89 10.28 -8.17
C ALA A 155 22.32 10.73 -7.92
N TYR A 156 22.51 11.58 -6.92
CA TYR A 156 23.81 12.00 -6.41
C TYR A 156 24.06 11.40 -5.04
N LEU A 157 25.26 10.88 -4.83
CA LEU A 157 25.68 10.27 -3.57
C LEU A 157 26.99 10.93 -3.10
N VAL A 158 26.99 11.42 -1.87
CA VAL A 158 28.17 11.89 -1.16
C VAL A 158 28.33 11.06 0.12
N VAL A 159 29.57 10.68 0.44
CA VAL A 159 29.87 9.94 1.67
C VAL A 159 30.72 10.82 2.58
N GLN A 160 30.24 11.08 3.79
CA GLN A 160 30.93 11.83 4.80
C GLN A 160 30.82 11.12 6.16
N ASP A 161 31.95 10.89 6.81
CA ASP A 161 32.04 10.27 8.14
C ASP A 161 31.23 8.96 8.27
N GLY A 162 31.27 8.12 7.23
CA GLY A 162 30.55 6.85 7.19
C GLY A 162 29.04 6.99 6.95
N THR A 163 28.54 8.21 6.77
CA THR A 163 27.15 8.48 6.43
C THR A 163 27.00 8.72 4.94
N TYR A 164 25.97 8.10 4.36
CA TYR A 164 25.62 8.20 2.95
C TYR A 164 24.54 9.26 2.77
N TYR A 165 24.85 10.32 2.04
CA TYR A 165 23.88 11.37 1.69
C TYR A 165 23.55 11.25 0.23
N PHE A 166 22.28 11.01 -0.10
CA PHE A 166 21.87 10.93 -1.48
C PHE A 166 20.68 11.85 -1.76
N LYS A 167 20.64 12.37 -2.97
CA LYS A 167 19.52 13.17 -3.48
C LYS A 167 19.25 12.78 -4.91
N THR A 168 17.99 12.53 -5.22
CA THR A 168 17.57 12.15 -6.58
C THR A 168 16.74 13.27 -7.19
N HIS A 169 17.03 13.57 -8.45
CA HIS A 169 16.19 14.42 -9.30
C HIS A 169 15.49 13.55 -10.33
N TYR A 170 14.20 13.79 -10.48
CA TYR A 170 13.35 13.07 -11.41
C TYR A 170 12.93 13.98 -12.54
N TYR A 171 12.93 13.45 -13.75
CA TYR A 171 12.50 14.15 -14.95
C TYR A 171 11.46 13.31 -15.66
N LEU A 172 10.35 13.96 -16.03
CA LEU A 172 9.24 13.32 -16.72
C LEU A 172 8.95 14.10 -18.01
N PRO A 173 8.76 13.44 -19.16
CA PRO A 173 8.33 14.10 -20.39
C PRO A 173 6.97 14.78 -20.19
N GLU A 174 6.79 15.98 -20.77
CA GLU A 174 5.53 16.72 -20.67
C GLU A 174 4.31 15.92 -21.18
N SER A 175 4.53 15.07 -22.19
CA SER A 175 3.51 14.17 -22.71
C SER A 175 3.01 13.14 -21.68
N ALA A 176 3.88 12.67 -20.79
CA ALA A 176 3.52 11.73 -19.73
C ALA A 176 2.74 12.41 -18.59
N LEU A 177 3.02 13.69 -18.30
CA LEU A 177 2.26 14.49 -17.33
C LEU A 177 0.79 14.65 -17.73
N LYS A 178 0.51 14.83 -19.03
CA LYS A 178 -0.87 14.94 -19.54
C LYS A 178 -1.68 13.66 -19.38
N LEU A 179 -1.04 12.50 -19.48
CA LEU A 179 -1.68 11.20 -19.24
C LEU A 179 -1.98 10.95 -17.76
N SER A 180 -1.11 11.42 -16.86
CA SER A 180 -1.30 11.29 -15.41
C SER A 180 -2.44 12.17 -14.88
N LEU A 181 -2.64 13.36 -15.43
CA LEU A 181 -3.71 14.29 -15.01
C LEU A 181 -5.12 13.82 -15.39
N ILE A 182 -5.26 12.88 -16.33
CA ILE A 182 -6.55 12.30 -16.72
C ILE A 182 -7.00 11.22 -15.71
N HIS A 183 -6.11 10.70 -14.89
CA HIS A 183 -6.39 9.66 -13.90
C HIS A 183 -6.46 10.18 -12.44
N ILE A 184 -6.26 11.45 -12.23
CA ILE A 184 -6.49 12.14 -10.97
C ILE A 184 -7.84 12.84 -11.00
#